data_a170bc56c2bd292ad4375e7c266eba58
#
_entry.id   a170bc56c2bd292ad4375e7c266eba58
#
_cell.length_a   1.000
_cell.length_b   1.000
_cell.length_c   1.000
_cell.angle_alpha   90.00
_cell.angle_beta   90.00
_cell.angle_gamma   90.00
#
_symmetry.space_group_name_H-M   'P 1'
#
loop_
_entity.id
_entity.type
_entity.pdbx_description
1 polymer ?
#
loop_
_entity_poly.entity_id
_entity_poly.type
_entity_poly.pdbx_seq_one_letter_code
_entity_poly.pdbx_strand_id
1 'polypeptide(L)'
;MTQAKEKAKQPPYAILRGGYKYKETLGMRRVTTYCMDMVETEDILYVLIRADGEGGNIRRINWKDEDLDVFGSFTWPVQMIQDSEGKLYVSDEGKHCVYVLKDDGENGFVPIGPTADAQESSTKTIEIGEYGSGEGQLDSPSGICFDDNEDLYVVDTGNNRIQKFDKNGNYLSTIGSKTGDNTLDMPWGIAINHKGEILVSDWRNNRICVFDKSGEFTRSFGEIHISLGLEVKQLDGPAGISIDDDGDIYVADRNNNRVVIYDREEKYVTQIIGDATLSQIGKTYIMSSPRVLRLREMANREQWRLLRAPASVRTYGKLIYIPDFGCHRLQVYEKESYPLSKDEIFEEPNHPTLYNV
;
A
#
# COMPACT_ATOMS: atom_id res chain seq x y z
N MET A 1 16.05 5.90 -23.86
CA MET A 1 17.31 5.80 -23.10
C MET A 1 16.99 4.95 -21.89
N THR A 2 17.53 3.74 -21.83
CA THR A 2 17.32 2.76 -20.75
C THR A 2 17.94 3.33 -19.49
N GLN A 3 17.12 3.77 -18.54
CA GLN A 3 17.59 3.97 -17.17
C GLN A 3 17.96 2.59 -16.63
N ALA A 4 19.25 2.39 -16.39
CA ALA A 4 19.73 1.21 -15.70
C ALA A 4 19.02 1.17 -14.32
N LYS A 5 18.33 0.05 -14.01
CA LYS A 5 17.80 -0.22 -12.67
C LYS A 5 18.90 0.11 -11.66
N GLU A 6 18.74 1.18 -10.89
CA GLU A 6 19.56 1.35 -9.71
C GLU A 6 19.27 0.14 -8.83
N LYS A 7 20.29 -0.70 -8.61
CA LYS A 7 20.20 -1.78 -7.63
C LYS A 7 19.69 -1.17 -6.34
N ALA A 8 18.65 -1.79 -5.74
CA ALA A 8 18.13 -1.39 -4.46
C ALA A 8 19.29 -1.09 -3.52
N LYS A 9 19.45 0.18 -3.13
CA LYS A 9 20.52 0.58 -2.24
C LYS A 9 20.31 -0.13 -0.92
N GLN A 10 21.35 -0.76 -0.38
CA GLN A 10 21.27 -1.26 0.99
C GLN A 10 20.89 -0.09 1.91
N PRO A 11 19.96 -0.30 2.84
CA PRO A 11 19.59 0.73 3.78
C PRO A 11 20.81 1.26 4.52
N PRO A 12 20.85 2.56 4.86
CA PRO A 12 21.95 3.15 5.62
C PRO A 12 22.15 2.45 6.96
N TYR A 13 23.35 2.56 7.53
CA TYR A 13 23.68 1.90 8.80
C TYR A 13 22.75 2.32 9.95
N ALA A 14 22.41 3.61 10.00
CA ALA A 14 21.41 4.14 10.91
C ALA A 14 20.69 5.33 10.25
N ILE A 15 19.52 5.69 10.81
CA ILE A 15 18.71 6.79 10.32
C ILE A 15 18.33 7.69 11.48
N LEU A 16 18.68 8.97 11.35
CA LEU A 16 18.13 10.03 12.19
C LEU A 16 16.80 10.47 11.56
N ARG A 17 15.69 10.26 12.25
CA ARG A 17 14.35 10.66 11.81
C ARG A 17 14.00 12.02 12.42
N GLY A 18 13.83 13.03 11.55
CA GLY A 18 13.37 14.36 11.94
C GLY A 18 11.85 14.43 12.14
N GLY A 19 11.11 13.54 11.45
CA GLY A 19 9.66 13.48 11.57
C GLY A 19 8.95 13.05 10.28
N TYR A 20 7.62 13.08 10.34
CA TYR A 20 6.71 12.76 9.23
C TYR A 20 5.75 13.94 9.05
N LYS A 21 6.12 14.84 8.17
CA LYS A 21 5.40 16.09 7.97
C LYS A 21 4.22 15.91 7.02
N TYR A 22 3.03 16.30 7.47
CA TYR A 22 1.89 16.38 6.56
C TYR A 22 2.17 17.37 5.43
N LYS A 23 1.96 16.94 4.18
CA LYS A 23 2.17 17.75 2.98
C LYS A 23 0.84 18.28 2.46
N GLU A 24 -0.04 17.38 2.05
CA GLU A 24 -1.32 17.77 1.46
C GLU A 24 -2.36 16.65 1.46
N THR A 25 -3.59 17.01 1.11
CA THR A 25 -4.68 16.07 0.80
C THR A 25 -5.04 16.21 -0.67
N LEU A 26 -5.16 15.08 -1.36
CA LEU A 26 -5.57 14.98 -2.76
C LEU A 26 -6.89 14.20 -2.89
N GLY A 27 -7.67 14.55 -3.90
CA GLY A 27 -8.95 13.93 -4.18
C GLY A 27 -10.08 14.38 -3.28
N MET A 28 -11.27 13.89 -3.59
CA MET A 28 -12.49 14.06 -2.80
C MET A 28 -13.49 12.96 -3.19
N ARG A 29 -14.58 12.81 -2.43
CA ARG A 29 -15.59 11.77 -2.56
C ARG A 29 -16.02 11.41 -4.00
N ARG A 30 -16.05 12.34 -4.93
CA ARG A 30 -16.44 12.06 -6.32
C ARG A 30 -15.31 11.53 -7.18
N VAL A 31 -14.06 11.85 -6.83
CA VAL A 31 -12.86 11.51 -7.60
C VAL A 31 -12.16 10.31 -6.99
N THR A 32 -12.04 10.27 -5.67
CA THR A 32 -11.33 9.20 -4.94
C THR A 32 -12.26 8.42 -4.00
N THR A 33 -13.45 8.07 -4.51
CA THR A 33 -14.45 7.30 -3.74
C THR A 33 -13.87 5.96 -3.31
N TYR A 34 -13.83 5.71 -1.99
CA TYR A 34 -13.29 4.47 -1.45
C TYR A 34 -11.93 4.10 -2.06
N CYS A 35 -10.96 5.03 -2.01
CA CYS A 35 -9.63 4.78 -2.55
C CYS A 35 -8.97 3.60 -1.81
N MET A 36 -8.53 2.62 -2.60
CA MET A 36 -7.94 1.37 -2.13
C MET A 36 -6.43 1.46 -2.14
N ASP A 37 -5.86 1.92 -3.24
CA ASP A 37 -4.43 1.97 -3.45
C ASP A 37 -4.04 3.04 -4.46
N MET A 38 -2.74 3.24 -4.69
CA MET A 38 -2.26 4.20 -5.67
C MET A 38 -0.88 3.82 -6.21
N VAL A 39 -0.58 4.32 -7.40
CA VAL A 39 0.76 4.29 -8.01
C VAL A 39 1.14 5.71 -8.40
N GLU A 40 2.37 6.12 -8.08
CA GLU A 40 2.95 7.38 -8.49
C GLU A 40 3.82 7.18 -9.74
N THR A 41 3.66 8.08 -10.70
CA THR A 41 4.62 8.33 -11.80
C THR A 41 5.06 9.79 -11.72
N GLU A 42 6.02 10.22 -12.56
CA GLU A 42 6.67 11.55 -12.46
C GLU A 42 5.69 12.72 -12.24
N ASP A 43 4.55 12.73 -12.94
CA ASP A 43 3.59 13.85 -12.90
C ASP A 43 2.15 13.41 -12.60
N ILE A 44 1.86 12.11 -12.54
CA ILE A 44 0.53 11.56 -12.45
C ILE A 44 0.43 10.55 -11.30
N LEU A 45 -0.66 10.65 -10.57
CA LEU A 45 -1.06 9.69 -9.57
C LEU A 45 -2.23 8.85 -10.11
N TYR A 46 -2.02 7.55 -10.20
CA TYR A 46 -3.06 6.58 -10.51
C TYR A 46 -3.69 6.15 -9.20
N VAL A 47 -4.96 6.40 -9.01
CA VAL A 47 -5.69 6.08 -7.78
C VAL A 47 -6.72 5.00 -8.06
N LEU A 48 -6.54 3.84 -7.44
CA LEU A 48 -7.47 2.73 -7.50
C LEU A 48 -8.65 2.99 -6.58
N ILE A 49 -9.86 3.00 -7.13
CA ILE A 49 -11.07 3.24 -6.36
C ILE A 49 -12.03 2.05 -6.44
N ARG A 50 -12.84 1.88 -5.38
CA ARG A 50 -13.92 0.91 -5.29
C ARG A 50 -15.22 1.68 -5.13
N ALA A 51 -16.05 1.75 -6.17
CA ALA A 51 -17.31 2.48 -6.12
C ALA A 51 -18.43 1.65 -5.48
N ASP A 52 -19.35 2.30 -4.79
CA ASP A 52 -20.54 1.66 -4.22
C ASP A 52 -21.44 1.09 -5.34
N GLY A 53 -21.47 -0.24 -5.48
CA GLY A 53 -22.42 -0.94 -6.35
C GLY A 53 -22.14 -0.92 -7.86
N GLU A 54 -21.09 -0.17 -8.29
CA GLU A 54 -20.75 0.01 -9.73
C GLU A 54 -19.38 -0.61 -10.09
N GLY A 55 -18.77 -1.37 -9.17
CA GLY A 55 -17.42 -1.88 -9.35
C GLY A 55 -16.34 -0.83 -9.07
N GLY A 56 -15.11 -1.08 -9.55
CA GLY A 56 -13.97 -0.19 -9.35
C GLY A 56 -13.39 0.32 -10.66
N ASN A 57 -12.57 1.36 -10.56
CA ASN A 57 -11.81 1.90 -11.68
C ASN A 57 -10.51 2.55 -11.19
N ILE A 58 -9.69 3.01 -12.11
CA ILE A 58 -8.49 3.80 -11.84
C ILE A 58 -8.74 5.21 -12.29
N ARG A 59 -8.46 6.17 -11.42
CA ARG A 59 -8.47 7.59 -11.73
C ARG A 59 -7.07 8.13 -11.88
N ARG A 60 -6.84 8.98 -12.88
CA ARG A 60 -5.63 9.77 -12.99
C ARG A 60 -5.87 11.16 -12.42
N ILE A 61 -5.05 11.52 -11.44
CA ILE A 61 -5.00 12.89 -10.89
C ILE A 61 -3.56 13.41 -10.96
N ASN A 62 -3.40 14.71 -11.01
CA ASN A 62 -2.08 15.33 -10.94
C ASN A 62 -1.85 16.00 -9.58
N TRP A 63 -0.65 16.51 -9.36
CA TRP A 63 -0.27 17.21 -8.13
C TRP A 63 -1.00 18.53 -7.89
N LYS A 64 -1.74 19.04 -8.87
CA LYS A 64 -2.65 20.19 -8.70
C LYS A 64 -4.03 19.77 -8.23
N ASP A 65 -4.22 18.49 -7.93
CA ASP A 65 -5.50 17.90 -7.55
C ASP A 65 -6.55 18.03 -8.67
N GLU A 66 -6.13 17.93 -9.94
CA GLU A 66 -7.03 17.94 -11.10
C GLU A 66 -7.35 16.49 -11.49
N ASP A 67 -8.63 16.19 -11.66
CA ASP A 67 -9.13 14.92 -12.19
C ASP A 67 -8.95 14.91 -13.71
N LEU A 68 -8.06 14.10 -14.20
CA LEU A 68 -7.68 14.07 -15.62
C LEU A 68 -8.60 13.15 -16.41
N ASP A 69 -8.75 11.91 -15.96
CA ASP A 69 -9.63 10.90 -16.56
C ASP A 69 -9.83 9.67 -15.67
N VAL A 70 -10.58 8.69 -16.19
CA VAL A 70 -10.90 7.44 -15.54
C VAL A 70 -10.85 6.31 -16.56
N PHE A 71 -10.29 5.18 -16.16
CA PHE A 71 -10.19 3.99 -17.00
C PHE A 71 -10.25 2.70 -16.18
N GLY A 72 -10.35 1.57 -16.89
CA GLY A 72 -10.52 0.25 -16.30
C GLY A 72 -11.92 0.03 -15.74
N SER A 73 -12.30 -1.22 -15.62
CA SER A 73 -13.55 -1.65 -14.99
C SER A 73 -13.26 -2.93 -14.22
N PHE A 74 -13.37 -2.85 -12.90
CA PHE A 74 -13.07 -3.93 -11.98
C PHE A 74 -14.30 -4.27 -11.16
N THR A 75 -14.38 -5.50 -10.67
CA THR A 75 -15.49 -5.89 -9.80
C THR A 75 -15.25 -5.42 -8.36
N TRP A 76 -14.15 -5.85 -7.76
CA TRP A 76 -13.75 -5.46 -6.40
C TRP A 76 -12.22 -5.35 -6.30
N PRO A 77 -11.63 -4.29 -6.88
CA PRO A 77 -10.19 -4.13 -6.90
C PRO A 77 -9.66 -3.81 -5.50
N VAL A 78 -8.46 -4.32 -5.20
CA VAL A 78 -7.85 -4.17 -3.87
C VAL A 78 -6.54 -3.44 -3.92
N GLN A 79 -5.60 -3.86 -4.76
CA GLN A 79 -4.27 -3.30 -4.81
C GLN A 79 -3.79 -3.12 -6.25
N MET A 80 -2.89 -2.16 -6.44
CA MET A 80 -2.31 -1.84 -7.74
C MET A 80 -0.81 -1.61 -7.62
N ILE A 81 -0.04 -2.22 -8.53
CA ILE A 81 1.42 -2.00 -8.64
C ILE A 81 1.81 -1.81 -10.10
N GLN A 82 3.00 -1.27 -10.34
CA GLN A 82 3.55 -1.08 -11.67
C GLN A 82 4.87 -1.82 -11.82
N ASP A 83 5.08 -2.49 -12.98
CA ASP A 83 6.34 -3.13 -13.32
C ASP A 83 7.34 -2.14 -13.94
N SER A 84 8.57 -2.60 -14.22
CA SER A 84 9.61 -1.78 -14.84
C SER A 84 9.34 -1.42 -16.30
N GLU A 85 8.38 -2.06 -16.95
CA GLU A 85 7.91 -1.77 -18.31
C GLU A 85 6.76 -0.76 -18.33
N GLY A 86 6.29 -0.35 -17.14
CA GLY A 86 5.18 0.59 -16.97
C GLY A 86 3.79 -0.05 -17.02
N LYS A 87 3.67 -1.39 -17.01
CA LYS A 87 2.38 -2.07 -16.93
C LYS A 87 1.81 -1.99 -15.52
N LEU A 88 0.51 -1.80 -15.41
CA LEU A 88 -0.19 -1.85 -14.13
C LEU A 88 -0.77 -3.24 -13.89
N TYR A 89 -0.58 -3.73 -12.69
CA TYR A 89 -1.17 -4.97 -12.19
C TYR A 89 -2.21 -4.62 -11.13
N VAL A 90 -3.42 -5.13 -11.27
CA VAL A 90 -4.54 -4.85 -10.35
C VAL A 90 -5.13 -6.15 -9.84
N SER A 91 -5.06 -6.40 -8.54
CA SER A 91 -5.77 -7.51 -7.93
C SER A 91 -7.26 -7.22 -7.82
N ASP A 92 -8.10 -8.15 -8.25
CA ASP A 92 -9.56 -8.05 -8.18
C ASP A 92 -10.13 -9.25 -7.38
N GLU A 93 -10.52 -8.96 -6.16
CA GLU A 93 -11.10 -9.90 -5.21
C GLU A 93 -12.39 -10.55 -5.78
N GLY A 94 -13.21 -9.76 -6.49
CA GLY A 94 -14.48 -10.22 -7.02
C GLY A 94 -14.36 -11.03 -8.33
N LYS A 95 -13.22 -10.92 -9.01
CA LYS A 95 -12.91 -11.72 -10.22
C LYS A 95 -11.92 -12.84 -9.96
N HIS A 96 -11.38 -12.91 -8.75
CA HIS A 96 -10.42 -13.93 -8.35
C HIS A 96 -9.17 -13.98 -9.25
N CYS A 97 -8.72 -12.82 -9.74
CA CYS A 97 -7.56 -12.72 -10.63
C CYS A 97 -6.76 -11.43 -10.39
N VAL A 98 -5.62 -11.36 -11.04
CA VAL A 98 -4.84 -10.13 -11.18
C VAL A 98 -4.87 -9.71 -12.64
N TYR A 99 -5.40 -8.52 -12.92
CA TYR A 99 -5.39 -7.93 -14.25
C TYR A 99 -4.04 -7.30 -14.56
N VAL A 100 -3.61 -7.43 -15.81
CA VAL A 100 -2.44 -6.73 -16.33
C VAL A 100 -2.89 -5.72 -17.38
N LEU A 101 -2.58 -4.44 -17.16
CA LEU A 101 -2.96 -3.32 -18.00
C LEU A 101 -1.71 -2.73 -18.64
N LYS A 102 -1.81 -2.34 -19.91
CA LYS A 102 -0.74 -1.65 -20.64
C LYS A 102 -1.26 -0.31 -21.14
N ASP A 103 -0.40 0.72 -21.10
CA ASP A 103 -0.69 1.99 -21.76
C ASP A 103 -0.62 1.78 -23.28
N ASP A 104 -1.69 2.11 -24.00
CA ASP A 104 -1.76 2.02 -25.46
C ASP A 104 -1.35 3.34 -26.16
N GLY A 105 -1.03 4.37 -25.37
CA GLY A 105 -0.60 5.67 -25.84
C GLY A 105 -1.72 6.61 -26.31
N GLU A 106 -2.92 6.11 -26.54
CA GLU A 106 -4.08 6.90 -27.01
C GLU A 106 -5.20 6.98 -25.98
N ASN A 107 -5.56 5.84 -25.40
CA ASN A 107 -6.70 5.73 -24.47
C ASN A 107 -6.26 5.53 -23.00
N GLY A 108 -4.97 5.63 -22.73
CA GLY A 108 -4.38 5.30 -21.44
C GLY A 108 -4.26 3.80 -21.20
N PHE A 109 -4.35 3.36 -19.96
CA PHE A 109 -4.18 1.96 -19.64
C PHE A 109 -5.42 1.15 -20.03
N VAL A 110 -5.23 0.22 -20.96
CA VAL A 110 -6.26 -0.72 -21.40
C VAL A 110 -5.94 -2.12 -20.91
N PRO A 111 -6.94 -2.94 -20.57
CA PRO A 111 -6.72 -4.34 -20.27
C PRO A 111 -6.07 -5.01 -21.47
N ILE A 112 -4.99 -5.76 -21.21
CA ILE A 112 -4.40 -6.58 -22.25
C ILE A 112 -5.28 -7.82 -22.41
N GLY A 113 -6.19 -7.84 -23.44
CA GLY A 113 -6.91 -9.01 -23.87
C GLY A 113 -8.44 -8.91 -24.05
N PRO A 114 -9.20 -9.98 -24.35
CA PRO A 114 -10.55 -9.84 -24.83
C PRO A 114 -11.52 -9.40 -23.73
N THR A 115 -12.06 -8.19 -23.85
CA THR A 115 -13.35 -7.88 -23.24
C THR A 115 -14.43 -8.58 -24.06
N ALA A 116 -15.44 -9.15 -23.42
CA ALA A 116 -16.51 -9.92 -24.07
C ALA A 116 -17.28 -9.16 -25.18
N ASP A 117 -17.09 -7.85 -25.29
CA ASP A 117 -17.75 -6.96 -26.24
C ASP A 117 -16.81 -6.36 -27.30
N ALA A 118 -15.52 -6.69 -27.32
CA ALA A 118 -14.59 -6.18 -28.32
C ALA A 118 -14.62 -7.03 -29.58
N GLN A 119 -15.39 -6.60 -30.56
CA GLN A 119 -15.18 -7.01 -31.94
C GLN A 119 -13.80 -6.54 -32.40
N GLU A 120 -12.89 -7.52 -32.56
CA GLU A 120 -11.63 -7.40 -33.30
C GLU A 120 -10.57 -6.41 -32.78
N SER A 121 -9.97 -6.71 -31.63
CA SER A 121 -8.58 -6.34 -31.36
C SER A 121 -7.83 -7.56 -30.82
N SER A 122 -6.77 -7.96 -31.51
CA SER A 122 -6.04 -9.23 -31.34
C SER A 122 -5.05 -9.25 -30.15
N THR A 123 -5.35 -8.62 -29.06
CA THR A 123 -4.53 -8.61 -27.84
C THR A 123 -5.26 -9.35 -26.72
N LYS A 124 -4.68 -10.47 -26.32
CA LYS A 124 -5.20 -11.33 -25.24
C LYS A 124 -4.99 -10.66 -23.87
N THR A 125 -6.03 -10.50 -23.01
CA THR A 125 -5.86 -10.08 -21.61
C THR A 125 -4.99 -11.08 -20.91
N ILE A 126 -4.00 -10.61 -20.19
CA ILE A 126 -3.31 -11.45 -19.22
C ILE A 126 -4.11 -11.26 -17.91
N GLU A 127 -4.94 -12.27 -17.62
CA GLU A 127 -5.52 -12.45 -16.30
C GLU A 127 -4.69 -13.53 -15.62
N ILE A 128 -4.08 -13.19 -14.48
CA ILE A 128 -3.32 -14.14 -13.69
C ILE A 128 -4.23 -14.70 -12.61
N GLY A 129 -4.45 -16.01 -12.64
CA GLY A 129 -5.36 -16.71 -11.74
C GLY A 129 -6.77 -16.87 -12.29
N GLU A 130 -7.49 -17.81 -11.68
CA GLU A 130 -8.91 -18.06 -11.81
C GLU A 130 -9.45 -18.56 -10.47
N TYR A 131 -10.76 -18.53 -10.27
CA TYR A 131 -11.35 -19.00 -9.00
C TYR A 131 -11.01 -20.45 -8.68
N GLY A 132 -10.49 -20.67 -7.48
CA GLY A 132 -10.22 -22.00 -6.96
C GLY A 132 -9.15 -22.04 -5.87
N SER A 133 -8.75 -23.27 -5.50
CA SER A 133 -7.75 -23.52 -4.45
C SER A 133 -6.53 -24.31 -4.93
N GLY A 134 -6.45 -24.64 -6.21
CA GLY A 134 -5.32 -25.32 -6.83
C GLY A 134 -4.09 -24.41 -7.02
N GLU A 135 -3.05 -24.96 -7.64
CA GLU A 135 -1.88 -24.21 -8.09
C GLU A 135 -2.27 -23.26 -9.22
N GLY A 136 -1.92 -21.96 -9.08
CA GLY A 136 -2.30 -20.93 -10.03
C GLY A 136 -3.76 -20.45 -9.92
N GLN A 137 -4.59 -21.11 -9.10
CA GLN A 137 -5.95 -20.65 -8.80
C GLN A 137 -5.97 -19.74 -7.57
N LEU A 138 -6.85 -18.76 -7.56
CA LEU A 138 -6.96 -17.73 -6.52
C LEU A 138 -8.39 -17.68 -5.95
N ASP A 139 -8.49 -17.36 -4.67
CA ASP A 139 -9.76 -16.99 -4.05
C ASP A 139 -9.60 -15.63 -3.35
N SER A 140 -10.30 -14.64 -3.88
CA SER A 140 -10.30 -13.28 -3.34
C SER A 140 -8.88 -12.71 -3.17
N PRO A 141 -8.06 -12.60 -4.26
CA PRO A 141 -6.71 -12.08 -4.18
C PRO A 141 -6.70 -10.62 -3.72
N SER A 142 -5.78 -10.27 -2.82
CA SER A 142 -5.68 -8.93 -2.26
C SER A 142 -4.32 -8.28 -2.53
N GLY A 143 -3.35 -8.43 -1.64
CA GLY A 143 -2.03 -7.84 -1.75
C GLY A 143 -1.20 -8.42 -2.88
N ILE A 144 -0.47 -7.56 -3.59
CA ILE A 144 0.45 -7.95 -4.66
C ILE A 144 1.77 -7.18 -4.55
N CYS A 145 2.89 -7.82 -4.83
CA CYS A 145 4.19 -7.17 -4.97
C CYS A 145 5.10 -7.93 -5.92
N PHE A 146 6.18 -7.27 -6.38
CA PHE A 146 7.22 -7.90 -7.16
C PHE A 146 8.48 -8.13 -6.31
N ASP A 147 9.23 -9.20 -6.62
CA ASP A 147 10.60 -9.33 -6.17
C ASP A 147 11.59 -8.68 -7.16
N ASP A 148 12.91 -8.79 -6.86
CA ASP A 148 13.97 -8.23 -7.70
C ASP A 148 14.03 -8.83 -9.12
N ASN A 149 13.43 -9.99 -9.34
CA ASN A 149 13.33 -10.66 -10.63
C ASN A 149 12.06 -10.29 -11.40
N GLU A 150 11.20 -9.45 -10.82
CA GLU A 150 9.85 -9.16 -11.29
C GLU A 150 8.92 -10.37 -11.29
N ASP A 151 9.19 -11.36 -10.43
CA ASP A 151 8.20 -12.38 -10.14
C ASP A 151 7.11 -11.79 -9.25
N LEU A 152 5.86 -12.07 -9.58
CA LEU A 152 4.68 -11.54 -8.90
C LEU A 152 4.28 -12.43 -7.73
N TYR A 153 4.19 -11.84 -6.54
CA TYR A 153 3.60 -12.46 -5.36
C TYR A 153 2.17 -11.96 -5.18
N VAL A 154 1.25 -12.88 -4.99
CA VAL A 154 -0.18 -12.61 -4.81
C VAL A 154 -0.66 -13.19 -3.49
N VAL A 155 -1.22 -12.37 -2.65
CA VAL A 155 -1.91 -12.82 -1.43
C VAL A 155 -3.26 -13.40 -1.82
N ASP A 156 -3.39 -14.70 -1.69
CA ASP A 156 -4.59 -15.49 -1.98
C ASP A 156 -5.43 -15.61 -0.70
N THR A 157 -6.12 -14.51 -0.37
CA THR A 157 -6.76 -14.24 0.92
C THR A 157 -7.75 -15.32 1.34
N GLY A 158 -8.65 -15.73 0.43
CA GLY A 158 -9.66 -16.75 0.73
C GLY A 158 -9.07 -18.14 0.96
N ASN A 159 -7.89 -18.41 0.41
CA ASN A 159 -7.15 -19.66 0.59
C ASN A 159 -6.09 -19.59 1.71
N ASN A 160 -5.94 -18.43 2.38
CA ASN A 160 -4.98 -18.23 3.48
C ASN A 160 -3.52 -18.55 3.10
N ARG A 161 -3.09 -18.14 1.90
CA ARG A 161 -1.75 -18.42 1.37
C ARG A 161 -1.23 -17.27 0.50
N ILE A 162 0.02 -17.34 0.08
CA ILE A 162 0.60 -16.51 -0.97
C ILE A 162 0.97 -17.42 -2.14
N GLN A 163 0.72 -17.00 -3.35
CA GLN A 163 1.22 -17.66 -4.54
C GLN A 163 2.20 -16.78 -5.31
N LYS A 164 3.23 -17.39 -5.85
CA LYS A 164 4.24 -16.76 -6.68
C LYS A 164 4.04 -17.13 -8.14
N PHE A 165 4.12 -16.13 -9.02
CA PHE A 165 3.99 -16.28 -10.47
C PHE A 165 5.18 -15.63 -11.18
N ASP A 166 5.55 -16.13 -12.34
CA ASP A 166 6.51 -15.45 -13.20
C ASP A 166 5.83 -14.23 -13.89
N LYS A 167 6.62 -13.41 -14.57
CA LYS A 167 6.15 -12.25 -15.33
C LYS A 167 5.16 -12.56 -16.47
N ASN A 168 5.01 -13.83 -16.86
CA ASN A 168 4.04 -14.28 -17.85
C ASN A 168 2.75 -14.81 -17.21
N GLY A 169 2.66 -14.82 -15.88
CA GLY A 169 1.53 -15.33 -15.13
C GLY A 169 1.54 -16.84 -14.89
N ASN A 170 2.66 -17.52 -15.13
CA ASN A 170 2.78 -18.94 -14.82
C ASN A 170 3.06 -19.13 -13.31
N TYR A 171 2.34 -20.06 -12.69
CA TYR A 171 2.55 -20.43 -11.29
C TYR A 171 3.97 -20.98 -11.06
N LEU A 172 4.61 -20.52 -10.00
CA LEU A 172 5.95 -20.95 -9.57
C LEU A 172 5.92 -21.71 -8.24
N SER A 173 5.28 -21.13 -7.22
CA SER A 173 5.27 -21.74 -5.87
C SER A 173 4.16 -21.18 -4.99
N THR A 174 3.89 -21.87 -3.88
CA THR A 174 2.99 -21.45 -2.81
C THR A 174 3.76 -21.25 -1.51
N ILE A 175 3.43 -20.19 -0.78
CA ILE A 175 4.01 -19.80 0.52
C ILE A 175 2.90 -19.73 1.56
N GLY A 176 3.22 -20.12 2.78
CA GLY A 176 2.29 -20.19 3.89
C GLY A 176 1.89 -21.62 4.22
N SER A 177 1.87 -21.95 5.51
CA SER A 177 1.48 -23.27 6.00
C SER A 177 -0.03 -23.38 6.13
N LYS A 178 -0.58 -24.51 5.75
CA LYS A 178 -2.00 -24.83 5.92
C LYS A 178 -2.35 -25.33 7.33
N THR A 179 -1.34 -25.57 8.18
CA THR A 179 -1.52 -26.17 9.51
C THR A 179 -0.49 -25.64 10.51
N GLY A 180 -0.90 -25.52 11.78
CA GLY A 180 -0.03 -25.11 12.90
C GLY A 180 -0.22 -23.66 13.33
N ASP A 181 0.53 -23.24 14.34
CA ASP A 181 0.41 -21.90 14.99
C ASP A 181 0.79 -20.72 14.08
N ASN A 182 1.45 -21.02 12.96
CA ASN A 182 1.91 -20.03 11.98
C ASN A 182 1.02 -19.93 10.75
N THR A 183 -0.21 -20.46 10.83
CA THR A 183 -1.18 -20.36 9.75
C THR A 183 -1.64 -18.92 9.57
N LEU A 184 -1.67 -18.45 8.32
CA LEU A 184 -2.28 -17.17 7.96
C LEU A 184 -3.81 -17.27 8.10
N ASP A 185 -4.46 -16.18 8.52
CA ASP A 185 -5.92 -16.06 8.54
C ASP A 185 -6.35 -14.75 7.87
N MET A 186 -6.94 -14.87 6.70
CA MET A 186 -7.34 -13.74 5.84
C MET A 186 -6.18 -12.74 5.62
N PRO A 187 -5.00 -13.18 5.16
CA PRO A 187 -3.89 -12.27 4.87
C PRO A 187 -4.33 -11.22 3.85
N TRP A 188 -3.80 -9.98 3.98
CA TRP A 188 -4.23 -8.87 3.12
C TRP A 188 -3.09 -8.23 2.34
N GLY A 189 -2.15 -7.55 3.01
CA GLY A 189 -1.05 -6.81 2.37
C GLY A 189 0.23 -7.63 2.30
N ILE A 190 1.10 -7.30 1.35
CA ILE A 190 2.40 -7.95 1.16
C ILE A 190 3.45 -6.92 0.75
N ALA A 191 4.67 -7.08 1.26
CA ALA A 191 5.85 -6.35 0.80
C ALA A 191 7.09 -7.24 0.93
N ILE A 192 8.13 -6.94 0.15
CA ILE A 192 9.42 -7.62 0.22
C ILE A 192 10.47 -6.61 0.65
N ASN A 193 11.22 -6.94 1.71
CA ASN A 193 12.27 -6.07 2.22
C ASN A 193 13.59 -6.25 1.44
N HIS A 194 14.58 -5.37 1.71
CA HIS A 194 15.90 -5.41 1.08
C HIS A 194 16.70 -6.70 1.32
N LYS A 195 16.31 -7.51 2.31
CA LYS A 195 16.89 -8.85 2.54
C LYS A 195 16.21 -9.92 1.68
N GLY A 196 15.11 -9.55 0.99
CA GLY A 196 14.25 -10.44 0.25
C GLY A 196 13.33 -11.27 1.16
N GLU A 197 13.14 -10.86 2.41
CA GLU A 197 12.13 -11.44 3.28
C GLU A 197 10.74 -10.90 2.89
N ILE A 198 9.75 -11.78 2.95
CA ILE A 198 8.38 -11.50 2.56
C ILE A 198 7.59 -11.17 3.82
N LEU A 199 7.07 -9.94 3.91
CA LEU A 199 6.25 -9.45 4.99
C LEU A 199 4.78 -9.48 4.59
N VAL A 200 3.93 -10.06 5.41
CA VAL A 200 2.51 -10.28 5.10
C VAL A 200 1.64 -9.78 6.24
N SER A 201 0.68 -8.93 5.94
CA SER A 201 -0.34 -8.50 6.89
C SER A 201 -1.33 -9.64 7.12
N ASP A 202 -1.26 -10.29 8.28
CA ASP A 202 -2.10 -11.41 8.69
C ASP A 202 -3.33 -10.84 9.44
N TRP A 203 -4.32 -10.43 8.64
CA TRP A 203 -5.44 -9.56 9.04
C TRP A 203 -6.15 -10.01 10.30
N ARG A 204 -6.66 -11.23 10.35
CA ARG A 204 -7.44 -11.72 11.48
C ARG A 204 -6.61 -12.11 12.69
N ASN A 205 -5.32 -12.38 12.47
CA ASN A 205 -4.38 -12.63 13.54
C ASN A 205 -3.73 -11.36 14.10
N ASN A 206 -4.06 -10.17 13.53
CA ASN A 206 -3.60 -8.87 14.01
C ASN A 206 -2.08 -8.74 14.11
N ARG A 207 -1.34 -9.33 13.17
CA ARG A 207 0.12 -9.36 13.16
C ARG A 207 0.68 -9.20 11.75
N ILE A 208 1.98 -8.98 11.65
CA ILE A 208 2.75 -9.09 10.42
C ILE A 208 3.58 -10.37 10.49
N CYS A 209 3.39 -11.26 9.55
CA CYS A 209 4.18 -12.48 9.39
C CYS A 209 5.36 -12.22 8.48
N VAL A 210 6.52 -12.79 8.80
CA VAL A 210 7.74 -12.69 8.00
C VAL A 210 8.17 -14.09 7.56
N PHE A 211 8.31 -14.22 6.24
CA PHE A 211 8.82 -15.42 5.59
C PHE A 211 10.19 -15.12 4.97
N ASP A 212 11.06 -16.11 4.92
CA ASP A 212 12.31 -15.98 4.21
C ASP A 212 12.14 -16.12 2.68
N LYS A 213 13.22 -15.98 1.92
CA LYS A 213 13.21 -16.10 0.45
C LYS A 213 12.73 -17.47 -0.06
N SER A 214 12.80 -18.51 0.77
CA SER A 214 12.31 -19.86 0.42
C SER A 214 10.83 -20.03 0.70
N GLY A 215 10.21 -19.06 1.38
CA GLY A 215 8.81 -19.09 1.79
C GLY A 215 8.55 -19.77 3.13
N GLU A 216 9.60 -20.01 3.92
CA GLU A 216 9.47 -20.55 5.26
C GLU A 216 9.20 -19.43 6.27
N PHE A 217 8.25 -19.68 7.18
CA PHE A 217 7.93 -18.74 8.26
C PHE A 217 9.12 -18.59 9.22
N THR A 218 9.52 -17.34 9.49
CA THR A 218 10.64 -17.06 10.39
C THR A 218 10.20 -16.44 11.72
N ARG A 219 9.30 -15.47 11.69
CA ARG A 219 8.83 -14.70 12.85
C ARG A 219 7.57 -13.90 12.54
N SER A 220 7.00 -13.31 13.56
CA SER A 220 5.94 -12.31 13.41
C SER A 220 6.15 -11.15 14.37
N PHE A 221 5.58 -9.99 14.03
CA PHE A 221 5.56 -8.79 14.86
C PHE A 221 4.22 -8.05 14.72
N GLY A 222 4.02 -7.00 15.49
CA GLY A 222 2.78 -6.20 15.46
C GLY A 222 2.35 -5.71 16.83
N GLU A 223 3.06 -6.13 17.89
CA GLU A 223 2.92 -5.54 19.21
C GLU A 223 3.62 -4.19 19.27
N ILE A 224 2.95 -3.19 19.84
CA ILE A 224 3.48 -1.84 20.00
C ILE A 224 3.78 -1.61 21.46
N HIS A 225 5.04 -1.70 21.82
CA HIS A 225 5.50 -1.37 23.16
C HIS A 225 5.76 0.14 23.28
N ILE A 226 4.88 0.85 23.99
CA ILE A 226 5.11 2.25 24.34
C ILE A 226 5.94 2.26 25.63
N SER A 227 7.16 2.76 25.57
CA SER A 227 8.04 2.93 26.74
C SER A 227 7.33 3.68 27.86
N LEU A 228 7.57 3.29 29.13
CA LEU A 228 7.00 3.84 30.38
C LEU A 228 5.78 3.10 30.95
N GLY A 229 5.60 1.80 30.65
CA GLY A 229 4.55 0.97 31.32
C GLY A 229 3.12 1.30 30.89
N LEU A 230 2.97 1.99 29.78
CA LEU A 230 1.69 2.27 29.15
C LEU A 230 1.35 1.20 28.12
N GLU A 231 0.08 0.89 27.99
CA GLU A 231 -0.55 -0.20 27.26
C GLU A 231 0.18 -0.68 26.00
N VAL A 232 0.38 -2.00 25.91
CA VAL A 232 0.72 -2.68 24.65
C VAL A 232 -0.46 -2.50 23.71
N LYS A 233 -0.28 -1.71 22.65
CA LYS A 233 -1.28 -1.60 21.59
C LYS A 233 -0.91 -2.57 20.49
N GLN A 234 -1.82 -3.48 20.19
CA GLN A 234 -1.68 -4.38 19.04
C GLN A 234 -2.19 -3.71 17.77
N LEU A 235 -1.74 -4.21 16.62
CA LEU A 235 -2.41 -3.98 15.35
C LEU A 235 -3.83 -4.55 15.44
N ASP A 236 -4.75 -3.94 14.68
CA ASP A 236 -6.12 -4.45 14.52
C ASP A 236 -6.51 -4.35 13.04
N GLY A 237 -6.61 -5.52 12.39
CA GLY A 237 -6.85 -5.62 10.97
C GLY A 237 -5.78 -4.90 10.13
N PRO A 238 -4.49 -5.29 10.22
CA PRO A 238 -3.44 -4.72 9.36
C PRO A 238 -3.77 -5.01 7.90
N ALA A 239 -3.82 -3.95 7.08
CA ALA A 239 -4.14 -4.03 5.65
C ALA A 239 -2.89 -3.85 4.79
N GLY A 240 -2.79 -2.80 3.99
CA GLY A 240 -1.63 -2.57 3.14
C GLY A 240 -0.33 -2.36 3.93
N ILE A 241 0.76 -2.81 3.35
CA ILE A 241 2.13 -2.69 3.88
C ILE A 241 3.05 -2.16 2.80
N SER A 242 3.96 -1.27 3.16
CA SER A 242 5.00 -0.73 2.28
C SER A 242 6.32 -0.59 3.03
N ILE A 243 7.42 -0.62 2.30
CA ILE A 243 8.78 -0.47 2.85
C ILE A 243 9.47 0.62 2.03
N ASP A 244 10.08 1.60 2.69
CA ASP A 244 10.80 2.66 2.01
C ASP A 244 12.28 2.31 1.76
N ASP A 245 12.99 3.21 1.06
CA ASP A 245 14.41 3.05 0.70
C ASP A 245 15.33 2.97 1.94
N ASP A 246 14.91 3.51 3.07
CA ASP A 246 15.63 3.44 4.34
C ASP A 246 15.39 2.10 5.07
N GLY A 247 14.40 1.32 4.62
CA GLY A 247 13.98 0.05 5.20
C GLY A 247 12.91 0.19 6.30
N ASP A 248 12.36 1.38 6.50
CA ASP A 248 11.24 1.58 7.42
C ASP A 248 9.97 0.94 6.86
N ILE A 249 9.22 0.27 7.73
CA ILE A 249 8.04 -0.52 7.40
C ILE A 249 6.79 0.26 7.82
N TYR A 250 5.91 0.49 6.86
CA TYR A 250 4.65 1.19 7.05
C TYR A 250 3.49 0.21 6.96
N VAL A 251 2.63 0.19 7.97
CA VAL A 251 1.47 -0.71 8.05
C VAL A 251 0.19 0.10 8.22
N ALA A 252 -0.73 -0.06 7.29
CA ALA A 252 -2.08 0.47 7.43
C ALA A 252 -2.85 -0.34 8.48
N ASP A 253 -2.89 0.15 9.71
CA ASP A 253 -3.60 -0.43 10.86
C ASP A 253 -5.08 0.00 10.82
N ARG A 254 -5.82 -0.66 9.93
CA ARG A 254 -7.08 -0.21 9.36
C ARG A 254 -8.17 0.01 10.41
N ASN A 255 -8.38 -0.94 11.31
CA ASN A 255 -9.45 -0.86 12.31
C ASN A 255 -9.10 0.15 13.43
N ASN A 256 -7.81 0.40 13.65
CA ASN A 256 -7.32 1.44 14.55
C ASN A 256 -7.24 2.83 13.90
N ASN A 257 -7.61 2.97 12.61
CA ASN A 257 -7.63 4.25 11.89
C ASN A 257 -6.27 4.98 11.89
N ARG A 258 -5.18 4.26 11.69
CA ARG A 258 -3.82 4.82 11.70
C ARG A 258 -2.91 4.08 10.73
N VAL A 259 -1.75 4.67 10.45
CA VAL A 259 -0.60 3.98 9.86
C VAL A 259 0.47 3.86 10.93
N VAL A 260 0.95 2.65 11.18
CA VAL A 260 2.03 2.37 12.14
C VAL A 260 3.34 2.25 11.38
N ILE A 261 4.40 2.80 11.94
CA ILE A 261 5.73 2.82 11.35
C ILE A 261 6.68 2.05 12.26
N TYR A 262 7.34 1.05 11.68
CA TYR A 262 8.41 0.29 12.31
C TYR A 262 9.73 0.57 11.59
N ASP A 263 10.84 0.44 12.30
CA ASP A 263 12.15 0.47 11.65
C ASP A 263 12.45 -0.87 10.94
N ARG A 264 13.58 -0.92 10.24
CA ARG A 264 14.03 -2.13 9.51
C ARG A 264 14.31 -3.34 10.42
N GLU A 265 14.37 -3.14 11.74
CA GLU A 265 14.52 -4.19 12.78
C GLU A 265 13.18 -4.49 13.44
N GLU A 266 12.06 -4.04 12.83
CA GLU A 266 10.69 -4.29 13.26
C GLU A 266 10.33 -3.66 14.61
N LYS A 267 11.12 -2.68 15.06
CA LYS A 267 10.82 -1.91 16.27
C LYS A 267 9.89 -0.75 15.95
N TYR A 268 8.90 -0.55 16.80
CA TYR A 268 7.98 0.58 16.67
C TYR A 268 8.72 1.93 16.71
N VAL A 269 8.45 2.77 15.73
CA VAL A 269 8.97 4.14 15.62
C VAL A 269 7.91 5.14 16.02
N THR A 270 6.80 5.18 15.30
CA THR A 270 5.70 6.13 15.51
C THR A 270 4.44 5.69 14.75
N GLN A 271 3.42 6.54 14.78
CA GLN A 271 2.18 6.34 14.02
C GLN A 271 1.70 7.65 13.39
N ILE A 272 1.00 7.54 12.27
CA ILE A 272 0.28 8.64 11.63
C ILE A 272 -1.21 8.40 11.84
N ILE A 273 -1.89 9.36 12.49
CA ILE A 273 -3.33 9.30 12.77
C ILE A 273 -4.17 10.20 11.85
N GLY A 274 -3.50 11.02 11.06
CA GLY A 274 -4.11 11.93 10.08
C GLY A 274 -4.04 13.41 10.44
N ASP A 275 -3.79 14.22 9.41
CA ASP A 275 -3.72 15.68 9.49
C ASP A 275 -4.40 16.38 8.31
N ALA A 276 -5.35 15.69 7.68
CA ALA A 276 -5.95 16.14 6.44
C ALA A 276 -6.52 17.56 6.49
N THR A 277 -6.28 18.27 5.43
CA THR A 277 -6.96 19.54 5.09
C THR A 277 -7.95 19.30 3.95
N LEU A 278 -8.56 20.35 3.41
CA LEU A 278 -9.30 20.25 2.16
C LEU A 278 -8.33 20.14 0.98
N SER A 279 -8.57 19.20 0.11
CA SER A 279 -7.97 19.15 -1.22
C SER A 279 -8.40 20.35 -2.07
N GLN A 280 -7.70 20.64 -3.16
CA GLN A 280 -8.04 21.73 -4.04
C GLN A 280 -9.42 21.53 -4.72
N ILE A 281 -9.71 20.29 -5.16
CA ILE A 281 -11.05 19.93 -5.68
C ILE A 281 -12.09 20.13 -4.58
N GLY A 282 -11.82 19.70 -3.36
CA GLY A 282 -12.72 19.87 -2.21
C GLY A 282 -13.01 21.35 -1.88
N LYS A 283 -12.00 22.21 -1.94
CA LYS A 283 -12.17 23.67 -1.75
C LYS A 283 -13.09 24.26 -2.81
N THR A 284 -12.82 23.97 -4.08
CA THR A 284 -13.61 24.46 -5.21
C THR A 284 -15.07 24.05 -5.07
N TYR A 285 -15.35 22.80 -4.73
CA TYR A 285 -16.71 22.29 -4.53
C TYR A 285 -17.43 22.98 -3.37
N ILE A 286 -16.78 23.15 -2.23
CA ILE A 286 -17.40 23.78 -1.05
C ILE A 286 -17.68 25.26 -1.31
N MET A 287 -16.77 25.96 -1.94
CA MET A 287 -16.91 27.39 -2.26
C MET A 287 -18.02 27.64 -3.28
N SER A 288 -18.35 26.67 -4.14
CA SER A 288 -19.45 26.77 -5.10
C SER A 288 -20.85 26.59 -4.47
N SER A 289 -20.95 26.14 -3.21
CA SER A 289 -22.21 25.84 -2.53
C SER A 289 -22.33 26.47 -1.14
N PRO A 290 -23.06 27.58 -0.96
CA PRO A 290 -23.22 28.23 0.34
C PRO A 290 -23.81 27.33 1.43
N ARG A 291 -24.64 26.36 1.06
CA ARG A 291 -25.24 25.39 2.00
C ARG A 291 -24.17 24.43 2.54
N VAL A 292 -23.31 23.94 1.67
CA VAL A 292 -22.23 23.01 2.05
C VAL A 292 -21.20 23.73 2.93
N LEU A 293 -20.88 24.99 2.62
CA LEU A 293 -20.00 25.81 3.42
C LEU A 293 -20.52 25.98 4.85
N ARG A 294 -21.82 26.33 5.03
CA ARG A 294 -22.46 26.45 6.36
C ARG A 294 -22.41 25.14 7.15
N LEU A 295 -22.75 24.01 6.52
CA LEU A 295 -22.71 22.72 7.18
C LEU A 295 -21.31 22.37 7.67
N ARG A 296 -20.29 22.73 6.89
CA ARG A 296 -18.90 22.55 7.27
C ARG A 296 -18.47 23.44 8.45
N GLU A 297 -18.90 24.69 8.47
CA GLU A 297 -18.61 25.60 9.58
C GLU A 297 -19.20 25.15 10.91
N MET A 298 -20.32 24.43 10.87
CA MET A 298 -21.01 23.87 12.02
C MET A 298 -20.49 22.49 12.46
N ALA A 299 -19.66 21.85 11.65
CA ALA A 299 -19.16 20.51 11.92
C ALA A 299 -17.91 20.53 12.81
N ASN A 300 -17.71 19.45 13.60
CA ASN A 300 -16.47 19.21 14.31
C ASN A 300 -15.36 18.88 13.29
N ARG A 301 -14.48 19.86 13.04
CA ARG A 301 -13.41 19.74 12.03
C ARG A 301 -12.27 18.84 12.47
N GLU A 302 -12.08 18.63 13.76
CA GLU A 302 -10.98 17.82 14.29
C GLU A 302 -11.08 16.36 13.84
N GLN A 303 -12.28 15.79 13.95
CA GLN A 303 -12.51 14.41 13.50
C GLN A 303 -12.31 14.21 11.99
N TRP A 304 -12.44 15.27 11.19
CA TRP A 304 -12.29 15.20 9.75
C TRP A 304 -10.84 15.24 9.28
N ARG A 305 -9.92 15.54 10.16
CA ARG A 305 -8.48 15.51 9.88
C ARG A 305 -7.94 14.09 9.96
N LEU A 306 -8.52 13.27 10.80
CA LEU A 306 -8.04 11.93 11.11
C LEU A 306 -8.25 10.96 9.95
N LEU A 307 -7.40 9.95 9.88
CA LEU A 307 -7.58 8.81 9.00
C LEU A 307 -8.84 8.02 9.40
N ARG A 308 -9.45 7.37 8.42
CA ARG A 308 -10.59 6.49 8.62
C ARG A 308 -10.46 5.24 7.76
N ALA A 309 -10.19 4.12 8.39
CA ALA A 309 -10.00 2.83 7.74
C ALA A 309 -9.01 2.92 6.55
N PRO A 310 -7.75 3.35 6.76
CA PRO A 310 -6.77 3.40 5.67
C PRO A 310 -6.66 2.02 5.03
N ALA A 311 -6.75 1.96 3.68
CA ALA A 311 -6.74 0.68 2.97
C ALA A 311 -5.33 0.23 2.65
N SER A 312 -4.46 1.17 2.33
CA SER A 312 -3.08 0.92 1.95
C SER A 312 -2.17 2.05 2.46
N VAL A 313 -0.90 1.87 2.30
CA VAL A 313 0.14 2.88 2.41
C VAL A 313 1.17 2.63 1.34
N ARG A 314 1.64 3.67 0.67
CA ARG A 314 2.68 3.60 -0.37
C ARG A 314 3.78 4.59 -0.09
N THR A 315 5.00 4.18 -0.39
CA THR A 315 6.19 5.01 -0.23
C THR A 315 6.89 5.16 -1.57
N TYR A 316 7.19 6.41 -1.95
CA TYR A 316 7.95 6.75 -3.14
C TYR A 316 9.00 7.80 -2.75
N GLY A 317 10.26 7.40 -2.70
CA GLY A 317 11.32 8.23 -2.14
C GLY A 317 11.01 8.65 -0.70
N LYS A 318 10.86 9.95 -0.45
CA LYS A 318 10.50 10.49 0.88
C LYS A 318 8.99 10.69 1.09
N LEU A 319 8.18 10.47 0.07
CA LEU A 319 6.74 10.67 0.15
C LEU A 319 6.03 9.41 0.62
N ILE A 320 5.03 9.64 1.47
CA ILE A 320 4.18 8.59 2.04
C ILE A 320 2.75 8.95 1.67
N TYR A 321 2.10 8.08 0.92
CA TYR A 321 0.72 8.21 0.48
C TYR A 321 -0.16 7.26 1.27
N ILE A 322 -1.24 7.78 1.81
CA ILE A 322 -2.20 7.01 2.59
C ILE A 322 -3.59 7.12 1.94
N PRO A 323 -4.03 6.09 1.23
CA PRO A 323 -5.41 5.95 0.79
C PRO A 323 -6.35 5.88 1.99
N ASP A 324 -7.00 7.00 2.30
CA ASP A 324 -7.94 7.17 3.40
C ASP A 324 -9.34 6.74 2.95
N PHE A 325 -9.55 5.42 2.93
CA PHE A 325 -10.72 4.76 2.36
C PHE A 325 -12.05 5.34 2.89
N GLY A 326 -12.19 5.46 4.19
CA GLY A 326 -13.43 5.92 4.81
C GLY A 326 -13.69 7.43 4.66
N CYS A 327 -12.68 8.21 4.25
CA CYS A 327 -12.79 9.64 4.00
C CYS A 327 -12.69 9.99 2.51
N HIS A 328 -12.53 9.00 1.62
CA HIS A 328 -12.53 9.19 0.17
C HIS A 328 -11.47 10.19 -0.34
N ARG A 329 -10.23 10.02 0.10
CA ARG A 329 -9.12 10.94 -0.22
C ARG A 329 -7.76 10.26 -0.05
N LEU A 330 -6.73 10.88 -0.56
CA LEU A 330 -5.33 10.56 -0.26
C LEU A 330 -4.79 11.59 0.74
N GLN A 331 -4.10 11.14 1.77
CA GLN A 331 -3.27 12.00 2.60
C GLN A 331 -1.81 11.77 2.25
N VAL A 332 -1.06 12.84 2.02
CA VAL A 332 0.35 12.79 1.64
C VAL A 332 1.20 13.36 2.75
N TYR A 333 2.22 12.60 3.13
CA TYR A 333 3.22 13.01 4.13
C TYR A 333 4.62 12.96 3.50
N GLU A 334 5.54 13.70 4.09
CA GLU A 334 6.95 13.71 3.73
C GLU A 334 7.79 13.31 4.93
N LYS A 335 8.63 12.30 4.75
CA LYS A 335 9.58 11.83 5.75
C LYS A 335 10.81 12.73 5.76
N GLU A 336 11.12 13.31 6.91
CA GLU A 336 12.41 13.90 7.17
C GLU A 336 13.34 12.84 7.75
N SER A 337 14.33 12.41 6.98
CA SER A 337 15.31 11.44 7.41
C SER A 337 16.71 11.79 6.92
N TYR A 338 17.69 11.50 7.76
CA TYR A 338 19.10 11.71 7.50
C TYR A 338 19.83 10.38 7.71
N PRO A 339 20.29 9.73 6.62
CA PRO A 339 21.04 8.50 6.72
C PRO A 339 22.38 8.79 7.37
N LEU A 340 22.76 7.99 8.38
CA LEU A 340 24.02 8.08 9.08
C LEU A 340 24.94 6.94 8.64
N SER A 341 26.20 7.25 8.39
CA SER A 341 27.26 6.28 8.22
C SER A 341 27.73 5.75 9.57
N LYS A 342 28.49 4.65 9.55
CA LYS A 342 29.02 4.06 10.79
C LYS A 342 29.93 5.03 11.56
N ASP A 343 30.64 5.90 10.84
CA ASP A 343 31.59 6.86 11.42
C ASP A 343 30.90 8.08 12.06
N GLU A 344 29.61 8.31 11.75
CA GLU A 344 28.80 9.38 12.31
C GLU A 344 28.03 8.95 13.58
N ILE A 345 28.16 7.68 13.96
CA ILE A 345 27.52 7.17 15.17
C ILE A 345 28.56 7.14 16.26
N PHE A 346 28.36 7.99 17.25
CA PHE A 346 29.19 7.97 18.45
C PHE A 346 28.82 6.74 19.27
N GLU A 347 29.85 5.90 19.59
CA GLU A 347 29.69 4.89 20.63
C GLU A 347 29.28 5.60 21.92
N GLU A 348 28.26 5.12 22.62
CA GLU A 348 27.90 5.65 23.92
C GLU A 348 29.14 5.66 24.80
N PRO A 349 29.51 6.82 25.40
CA PRO A 349 30.62 6.85 26.30
C PRO A 349 30.33 5.88 27.47
N ASN A 350 31.25 4.98 27.77
CA ASN A 350 31.17 4.03 28.90
C ASN A 350 31.17 4.73 30.28
N HIS A 351 30.71 5.96 30.35
CA HIS A 351 30.60 6.73 31.57
C HIS A 351 29.14 7.00 31.88
N PRO A 352 28.72 6.83 33.15
CA PRO A 352 27.38 7.20 33.57
C PRO A 352 27.19 8.69 33.29
N THR A 353 26.27 9.03 32.42
CA THR A 353 25.86 10.41 32.20
C THR A 353 25.21 10.96 33.47
N LEU A 354 25.35 12.26 33.74
CA LEU A 354 24.83 12.98 34.90
C LEU A 354 23.29 12.91 35.09
N TYR A 355 22.60 12.08 34.32
CA TYR A 355 21.15 11.88 34.37
C TYR A 355 20.71 10.61 35.13
N ASN A 356 21.61 9.92 35.78
CA ASN A 356 21.28 8.83 36.72
C ASN A 356 21.31 9.38 38.18
N VAL A 357 20.55 10.41 38.45
CA VAL A 357 20.23 10.84 39.80
C VAL A 357 18.71 10.82 39.98
#